data_1556d90a6240400409ad3b2a32529c68
#
_entry.id   1556d90a6240400409ad3b2a32529c68
#
_cell.length_a   1.000
_cell.length_b   1.000
_cell.length_c   1.000
_cell.angle_alpha   90.00
_cell.angle_beta   90.00
_cell.angle_gamma   90.00
#
_symmetry.space_group_name_H-M   'P 1'
#
loop_
_entity.id
_entity.type
_entity.pdbx_description
1 polymer ?
#
loop_
_entity_poly.entity_id
_entity_poly.type
_entity_poly.pdbx_seq_one_letter_code
_entity_poly.pdbx_strand_id
1 'polypeptide(L)'
;MQVIPATGANALSVAEYVIGTAMLLLRGAYQSTAAVVDGKWPRNALSNGRETAGKTLGLIGFGSIGQLTAKLARGLGMEVIAYDAMMAGDHPAYAANGVRAVGLDALIAGADVISLHVPLVDSTKNLFNATRIAAMKRGAVLINTARGGIVDEVALAAALRSGHLGGAALDVFGAEPLASAPHFDGCPNLLLTPHIAGVSTESNERVSFMIADKLLEALA
;
A
#
# COMPACT_ATOMS: atom_id res chain seq x y z
N MET A 1 27.08 1.68 20.27
CA MET A 1 27.01 1.53 18.79
C MET A 1 26.09 2.62 18.28
N GLN A 2 26.55 3.46 17.36
CA GLN A 2 25.72 4.50 16.73
C GLN A 2 25.01 3.89 15.51
N VAL A 3 23.70 4.08 15.39
CA VAL A 3 22.89 3.63 14.24
C VAL A 3 22.54 4.87 13.41
N ILE A 4 22.88 4.84 12.13
CA ILE A 4 22.63 5.93 11.19
C ILE A 4 21.57 5.47 10.18
N PRO A 5 20.29 5.89 10.35
CA PRO A 5 19.23 5.46 9.43
C PRO A 5 19.21 6.32 8.16
N ALA A 6 18.91 5.69 7.01
CA ALA A 6 18.64 6.38 5.74
C ALA A 6 17.16 6.77 5.61
N THR A 7 16.61 7.42 6.63
CA THR A 7 15.18 7.75 6.71
C THR A 7 14.73 8.59 5.50
N GLY A 8 13.72 8.11 4.78
CA GLY A 8 13.11 8.83 3.67
C GLY A 8 13.77 8.64 2.31
N ALA A 9 14.98 8.07 2.24
CA ALA A 9 15.71 7.91 0.97
C ALA A 9 14.97 7.06 -0.08
N ASN A 10 14.17 6.09 0.35
CA ASN A 10 13.37 5.23 -0.51
C ASN A 10 11.88 5.63 -0.60
N ALA A 11 11.49 6.74 0.01
CA ALA A 11 10.08 7.12 0.13
C ALA A 11 9.38 7.27 -1.23
N LEU A 12 10.08 7.82 -2.23
CA LEU A 12 9.53 7.97 -3.58
C LEU A 12 9.26 6.61 -4.23
N SER A 13 10.21 5.67 -4.16
CA SER A 13 10.04 4.33 -4.73
C SER A 13 8.83 3.61 -4.13
N VAL A 14 8.64 3.69 -2.80
CA VAL A 14 7.46 3.12 -2.15
C VAL A 14 6.18 3.80 -2.62
N ALA A 15 6.17 5.14 -2.72
CA ALA A 15 4.99 5.87 -3.15
C ALA A 15 4.59 5.52 -4.60
N GLU A 16 5.57 5.43 -5.51
CA GLU A 16 5.35 5.00 -6.89
C GLU A 16 4.86 3.55 -6.99
N TYR A 17 5.43 2.65 -6.20
CA TYR A 17 4.96 1.26 -6.09
C TYR A 17 3.49 1.20 -5.68
N VAL A 18 3.10 1.95 -4.65
CA VAL A 18 1.71 2.00 -4.17
C VAL A 18 0.76 2.50 -5.26
N ILE A 19 1.13 3.56 -5.96
CA ILE A 19 0.29 4.14 -7.03
C ILE A 19 0.17 3.18 -8.22
N GLY A 20 1.29 2.62 -8.70
CA GLY A 20 1.28 1.63 -9.78
C GLY A 20 0.43 0.41 -9.43
N THR A 21 0.57 -0.08 -8.20
CA THR A 21 -0.19 -1.22 -7.69
C THR A 21 -1.68 -0.92 -7.54
N ALA A 22 -2.04 0.28 -7.05
CA ALA A 22 -3.44 0.72 -6.96
C ALA A 22 -4.12 0.74 -8.35
N MET A 23 -3.44 1.29 -9.36
CA MET A 23 -3.93 1.30 -10.75
C MET A 23 -4.10 -0.11 -11.30
N LEU A 24 -3.10 -0.97 -11.09
CA LEU A 24 -3.10 -2.37 -11.51
C LEU A 24 -4.30 -3.12 -10.91
N LEU A 25 -4.50 -3.04 -9.60
CA LEU A 25 -5.53 -3.79 -8.89
C LEU A 25 -6.94 -3.24 -9.15
N LEU A 26 -7.10 -1.91 -9.26
CA LEU A 26 -8.38 -1.32 -9.66
C LEU A 26 -8.78 -1.74 -11.08
N ARG A 27 -7.82 -1.84 -12.00
CA ARG A 27 -8.08 -2.24 -13.38
C ARG A 27 -8.34 -3.73 -13.52
N GLY A 28 -7.62 -4.57 -12.79
CA GLY A 28 -7.77 -6.03 -12.78
C GLY A 28 -7.42 -6.75 -14.11
N ALA A 29 -7.10 -6.00 -15.16
CA ALA A 29 -6.92 -6.53 -16.52
C ALA A 29 -5.51 -7.08 -16.79
N TYR A 30 -4.53 -6.74 -15.96
CA TYR A 30 -3.11 -7.04 -16.23
C TYR A 30 -2.75 -8.52 -16.08
N GLN A 31 -3.63 -9.32 -15.48
CA GLN A 31 -3.43 -10.76 -15.29
C GLN A 31 -3.92 -11.59 -16.52
N SER A 32 -4.30 -10.94 -17.60
CA SER A 32 -4.83 -11.60 -18.80
C SER A 32 -3.77 -12.17 -19.76
N THR A 33 -2.48 -11.84 -19.54
CA THR A 33 -1.41 -12.16 -20.51
C THR A 33 -1.37 -13.65 -20.88
N ALA A 34 -1.37 -14.55 -19.90
CA ALA A 34 -1.35 -15.99 -20.15
C ALA A 34 -2.57 -16.45 -20.96
N ALA A 35 -3.76 -15.96 -20.63
CA ALA A 35 -4.98 -16.30 -21.35
C ALA A 35 -4.93 -15.82 -22.81
N VAL A 36 -4.40 -14.63 -23.07
CA VAL A 36 -4.27 -14.09 -24.43
C VAL A 36 -3.24 -14.88 -25.22
N VAL A 37 -2.10 -15.25 -24.63
CA VAL A 37 -1.09 -16.11 -25.25
C VAL A 37 -1.70 -17.48 -25.63
N ASP A 38 -2.56 -18.04 -24.79
CA ASP A 38 -3.27 -19.31 -25.04
C ASP A 38 -4.42 -19.17 -26.07
N GLY A 39 -4.57 -18.02 -26.74
CA GLY A 39 -5.65 -17.77 -27.69
C GLY A 39 -7.02 -17.55 -27.08
N LYS A 40 -7.12 -17.46 -25.75
CA LYS A 40 -8.33 -17.06 -25.02
C LYS A 40 -8.52 -15.55 -25.14
N TRP A 41 -9.79 -15.11 -25.19
CA TRP A 41 -10.11 -13.68 -25.31
C TRP A 41 -11.06 -13.23 -24.20
N PRO A 42 -10.59 -13.08 -22.93
CA PRO A 42 -11.46 -12.87 -21.75
C PRO A 42 -11.97 -11.43 -21.65
N ARG A 43 -12.23 -10.73 -22.75
CA ARG A 43 -12.63 -9.31 -22.79
C ARG A 43 -13.82 -9.00 -21.91
N ASN A 44 -14.87 -9.83 -21.99
CA ASN A 44 -16.11 -9.59 -21.22
C ASN A 44 -15.88 -9.76 -19.70
N ALA A 45 -15.09 -10.74 -19.30
CA ALA A 45 -14.77 -10.97 -17.89
C ALA A 45 -13.92 -9.82 -17.30
N LEU A 46 -13.13 -9.14 -18.12
CA LEU A 46 -12.23 -8.05 -17.71
C LEU A 46 -12.79 -6.65 -18.00
N SER A 47 -14.05 -6.54 -18.42
CA SER A 47 -14.66 -5.25 -18.75
C SER A 47 -15.10 -4.42 -17.54
N ASN A 48 -15.03 -4.97 -16.32
CA ASN A 48 -15.45 -4.33 -15.07
C ASN A 48 -14.33 -3.58 -14.34
N GLY A 49 -13.18 -3.36 -15.01
CA GLY A 49 -12.07 -2.60 -14.44
C GLY A 49 -12.48 -1.16 -14.13
N ARG A 50 -11.94 -0.64 -13.01
CA ARG A 50 -12.22 0.71 -12.52
C ARG A 50 -11.08 1.67 -12.86
N GLU A 51 -11.39 2.94 -13.02
CA GLU A 51 -10.43 4.04 -13.13
C GLU A 51 -10.01 4.52 -11.75
N THR A 52 -8.84 5.16 -11.64
CA THR A 52 -8.39 5.80 -10.39
C THR A 52 -9.05 7.16 -10.17
N ALA A 53 -9.33 7.90 -11.25
CA ALA A 53 -9.97 9.21 -11.16
C ALA A 53 -11.32 9.13 -10.44
N GLY A 54 -11.55 10.03 -9.49
CA GLY A 54 -12.74 10.05 -8.64
C GLY A 54 -12.83 8.94 -7.60
N LYS A 55 -11.79 8.09 -7.43
CA LYS A 55 -11.73 7.11 -6.35
C LYS A 55 -11.05 7.71 -5.12
N THR A 56 -11.41 7.22 -3.95
CA THR A 56 -10.83 7.64 -2.68
C THR A 56 -9.68 6.74 -2.29
N LEU A 57 -8.49 7.33 -2.13
CA LEU A 57 -7.34 6.68 -1.49
C LEU A 57 -7.32 7.02 0.00
N GLY A 58 -7.37 6.00 0.84
CA GLY A 58 -7.17 6.10 2.29
C GLY A 58 -5.74 5.77 2.67
N LEU A 59 -5.05 6.69 3.33
CA LEU A 59 -3.69 6.52 3.81
C LEU A 59 -3.69 6.33 5.33
N ILE A 60 -3.18 5.20 5.80
CA ILE A 60 -2.96 4.95 7.22
C ILE A 60 -1.48 5.14 7.52
N GLY A 61 -1.16 6.23 8.23
CA GLY A 61 0.16 6.81 8.35
C GLY A 61 0.37 7.93 7.32
N PHE A 62 0.66 9.15 7.80
CA PHE A 62 0.80 10.35 6.94
C PHE A 62 2.19 11.00 7.09
N GLY A 63 3.22 10.16 7.29
CA GLY A 63 4.63 10.55 7.24
C GLY A 63 5.12 10.83 5.81
N SER A 64 6.43 10.79 5.60
CA SER A 64 7.07 11.11 4.30
C SER A 64 6.51 10.31 3.13
N ILE A 65 6.33 8.99 3.30
CA ILE A 65 5.79 8.11 2.25
C ILE A 65 4.32 8.44 1.99
N GLY A 66 3.50 8.55 3.05
CA GLY A 66 2.07 8.87 2.91
C GLY A 66 1.84 10.20 2.19
N GLN A 67 2.62 11.24 2.51
CA GLN A 67 2.52 12.54 1.85
C GLN A 67 2.91 12.49 0.36
N LEU A 68 3.99 11.77 0.01
CA LEU A 68 4.36 11.56 -1.39
C LEU A 68 3.30 10.76 -2.15
N THR A 69 2.77 9.69 -1.55
CA THR A 69 1.68 8.89 -2.12
C THR A 69 0.44 9.75 -2.37
N ALA A 70 0.08 10.61 -1.41
CA ALA A 70 -1.03 11.56 -1.57
C ALA A 70 -0.84 12.50 -2.75
N LYS A 71 0.37 13.07 -2.90
CA LYS A 71 0.71 13.96 -4.01
C LYS A 71 0.54 13.27 -5.37
N LEU A 72 1.06 12.04 -5.51
CA LEU A 72 0.96 11.26 -6.74
C LEU A 72 -0.50 10.87 -7.04
N ALA A 73 -1.25 10.38 -6.03
CA ALA A 73 -2.65 10.00 -6.17
C ALA A 73 -3.53 11.16 -6.63
N ARG A 74 -3.32 12.36 -6.08
CA ARG A 74 -4.05 13.57 -6.50
C ARG A 74 -3.74 13.95 -7.95
N GLY A 75 -2.49 13.74 -8.40
CA GLY A 75 -2.12 13.91 -9.81
C GLY A 75 -2.88 13.00 -10.77
N LEU A 76 -3.41 11.87 -10.27
CA LEU A 76 -4.28 10.95 -11.01
C LEU A 76 -5.78 11.23 -10.83
N GLY A 77 -6.15 12.34 -10.19
CA GLY A 77 -7.54 12.69 -9.95
C GLY A 77 -8.22 11.91 -8.82
N MET A 78 -7.45 11.28 -7.94
CA MET A 78 -8.00 10.63 -6.74
C MET A 78 -8.32 11.65 -5.65
N GLU A 79 -9.37 11.39 -4.88
CA GLU A 79 -9.57 12.00 -3.57
C GLU A 79 -8.67 11.29 -2.55
N VAL A 80 -8.06 12.05 -1.63
CA VAL A 80 -7.19 11.47 -0.61
C VAL A 80 -7.70 11.82 0.78
N ILE A 81 -7.90 10.80 1.58
CA ILE A 81 -8.16 10.90 3.02
C ILE A 81 -7.03 10.21 3.78
N ALA A 82 -6.73 10.69 4.97
CA ALA A 82 -5.67 10.09 5.77
C ALA A 82 -6.01 10.02 7.25
N TYR A 83 -5.43 9.05 7.91
CA TYR A 83 -5.40 8.87 9.35
C TYR A 83 -3.97 8.64 9.81
N ASP A 84 -3.54 9.38 10.82
CA ASP A 84 -2.27 9.15 11.51
C ASP A 84 -2.52 9.30 13.01
N ALA A 85 -2.12 8.27 13.78
CA ALA A 85 -2.33 8.25 15.22
C ALA A 85 -1.45 9.28 15.99
N MET A 86 -0.34 9.71 15.38
CA MET A 86 0.63 10.64 15.96
C MET A 86 0.45 12.07 15.44
N MET A 87 -0.47 12.31 14.54
CA MET A 87 -0.69 13.60 13.88
C MET A 87 -2.11 14.08 14.15
N ALA A 88 -2.27 15.24 14.76
CA ALA A 88 -3.59 15.84 15.01
C ALA A 88 -4.32 16.11 13.69
N GLY A 89 -5.65 16.02 13.69
CA GLY A 89 -6.46 16.15 12.47
C GLY A 89 -6.40 17.52 11.79
N ASP A 90 -5.96 18.56 12.51
CA ASP A 90 -5.71 19.93 12.03
C ASP A 90 -4.24 20.19 11.66
N HIS A 91 -3.39 19.17 11.70
CA HIS A 91 -1.97 19.33 11.39
C HIS A 91 -1.77 19.91 9.97
N PRO A 92 -0.92 20.94 9.80
CA PRO A 92 -0.77 21.67 8.52
C PRO A 92 -0.40 20.79 7.33
N ALA A 93 0.26 19.66 7.54
CA ALA A 93 0.63 18.73 6.47
C ALA A 93 -0.57 18.22 5.69
N TYR A 94 -1.73 18.03 6.31
CA TYR A 94 -2.94 17.61 5.60
C TYR A 94 -3.39 18.65 4.58
N ALA A 95 -3.54 19.91 5.02
CA ALA A 95 -3.95 21.00 4.15
C ALA A 95 -2.90 21.28 3.05
N ALA A 96 -1.61 21.28 3.40
CA ALA A 96 -0.52 21.48 2.44
C ALA A 96 -0.49 20.45 1.30
N ASN A 97 -0.94 19.22 1.57
CA ASN A 97 -1.05 18.16 0.57
C ASN A 97 -2.47 18.02 -0.02
N GLY A 98 -3.43 18.88 0.37
CA GLY A 98 -4.82 18.82 -0.06
C GLY A 98 -5.49 17.51 0.33
N VAL A 99 -5.18 17.00 1.51
CA VAL A 99 -5.70 15.75 2.08
C VAL A 99 -6.66 16.08 3.22
N ARG A 100 -7.72 15.33 3.34
CA ARG A 100 -8.67 15.45 4.45
C ARG A 100 -8.31 14.42 5.53
N ALA A 101 -8.01 14.90 6.73
CA ALA A 101 -7.86 14.05 7.91
C ALA A 101 -9.23 13.48 8.33
N VAL A 102 -9.26 12.19 8.66
CA VAL A 102 -10.47 11.50 9.12
C VAL A 102 -10.13 10.48 10.21
N GLY A 103 -11.13 10.02 10.96
CA GLY A 103 -10.95 8.89 11.89
C GLY A 103 -10.69 7.58 11.16
N LEU A 104 -10.02 6.63 11.83
CA LEU A 104 -9.62 5.34 11.25
C LEU A 104 -10.82 4.57 10.66
N ASP A 105 -11.91 4.44 11.40
CA ASP A 105 -13.08 3.66 10.97
C ASP A 105 -13.78 4.34 9.77
N ALA A 106 -13.83 5.67 9.76
CA ALA A 106 -14.37 6.43 8.63
C ALA A 106 -13.51 6.27 7.37
N LEU A 107 -12.16 6.21 7.52
CA LEU A 107 -11.25 5.91 6.43
C LEU A 107 -11.50 4.51 5.88
N ILE A 108 -11.56 3.50 6.74
CA ILE A 108 -11.75 2.10 6.37
C ILE A 108 -13.05 1.91 5.59
N ALA A 109 -14.15 2.50 6.07
CA ALA A 109 -15.45 2.40 5.42
C ALA A 109 -15.57 3.28 4.16
N GLY A 110 -14.77 4.35 4.04
CA GLY A 110 -14.87 5.34 2.98
C GLY A 110 -13.96 5.14 1.77
N ALA A 111 -12.82 4.44 1.93
CA ALA A 111 -11.81 4.36 0.89
C ALA A 111 -12.07 3.25 -0.15
N ASP A 112 -11.75 3.53 -1.41
CA ASP A 112 -11.74 2.54 -2.50
C ASP A 112 -10.40 1.79 -2.57
N VAL A 113 -9.33 2.45 -2.15
CA VAL A 113 -7.99 1.88 -1.97
C VAL A 113 -7.48 2.30 -0.61
N ILE A 114 -6.95 1.36 0.17
CA ILE A 114 -6.27 1.66 1.44
C ILE A 114 -4.81 1.26 1.33
N SER A 115 -3.91 2.17 1.71
CA SER A 115 -2.47 1.91 1.77
C SER A 115 -1.93 2.18 3.17
N LEU A 116 -1.07 1.25 3.65
CA LEU A 116 -0.52 1.25 4.99
C LEU A 116 0.90 1.80 4.99
N HIS A 117 1.16 2.79 5.85
CA HIS A 117 2.45 3.47 6.01
C HIS A 117 2.82 3.67 7.48
N VAL A 118 2.50 2.69 8.31
CA VAL A 118 2.73 2.69 9.76
C VAL A 118 3.76 1.66 10.17
N PRO A 119 4.53 1.87 11.26
CA PRO A 119 5.41 0.84 11.80
C PRO A 119 4.60 -0.30 12.41
N LEU A 120 5.22 -1.47 12.58
CA LEU A 120 4.67 -2.55 13.38
C LEU A 120 4.99 -2.29 14.87
N VAL A 121 3.95 -1.98 15.61
CA VAL A 121 3.96 -1.80 17.07
C VAL A 121 2.70 -2.46 17.63
N ASP A 122 2.55 -2.55 18.95
CA ASP A 122 1.40 -3.24 19.57
C ASP A 122 0.05 -2.71 19.08
N SER A 123 -0.08 -1.40 18.88
CA SER A 123 -1.33 -0.77 18.39
C SER A 123 -1.60 -1.00 16.90
N THR A 124 -0.60 -1.39 16.11
CA THR A 124 -0.73 -1.65 14.67
C THR A 124 -0.65 -3.12 14.32
N LYS A 125 -0.26 -3.97 15.28
CA LYS A 125 -0.29 -5.41 15.11
C LYS A 125 -1.72 -5.89 14.88
N ASN A 126 -1.94 -6.66 13.81
CA ASN A 126 -3.28 -7.12 13.42
C ASN A 126 -4.30 -5.97 13.25
N LEU A 127 -3.81 -4.79 12.85
CA LEU A 127 -4.66 -3.62 12.62
C LEU A 127 -5.77 -3.93 11.61
N PHE A 128 -5.46 -4.66 10.55
CA PHE A 128 -6.42 -5.18 9.58
C PHE A 128 -6.74 -6.64 9.88
N ASN A 129 -7.49 -6.86 10.95
CA ASN A 129 -8.10 -8.14 11.28
C ASN A 129 -9.39 -8.41 10.46
N ALA A 130 -10.02 -9.57 10.64
CA ALA A 130 -11.23 -9.95 9.91
C ALA A 130 -12.37 -8.91 10.03
N THR A 131 -12.54 -8.31 11.20
CA THR A 131 -13.61 -7.30 11.44
C THR A 131 -13.36 -6.02 10.62
N ARG A 132 -12.14 -5.50 10.63
CA ARG A 132 -11.79 -4.29 9.87
C ARG A 132 -11.74 -4.54 8.37
N ILE A 133 -11.29 -5.71 7.94
CA ILE A 133 -11.36 -6.12 6.53
C ILE A 133 -12.81 -6.19 6.07
N ALA A 134 -13.71 -6.74 6.87
CA ALA A 134 -15.15 -6.78 6.57
C ALA A 134 -15.82 -5.40 6.55
N ALA A 135 -15.27 -4.42 7.29
CA ALA A 135 -15.75 -3.04 7.31
C ALA A 135 -15.28 -2.20 6.10
N MET A 136 -14.34 -2.69 5.30
CA MET A 136 -13.92 -2.01 4.07
C MET A 136 -15.06 -2.01 3.04
N LYS A 137 -15.05 -1.04 2.13
CA LYS A 137 -15.98 -1.04 1.00
C LYS A 137 -15.90 -2.36 0.23
N ARG A 138 -17.05 -2.87 -0.18
CA ARG A 138 -17.07 -4.00 -1.14
C ARG A 138 -16.33 -3.63 -2.42
N GLY A 139 -15.41 -4.47 -2.84
CA GLY A 139 -14.55 -4.24 -3.99
C GLY A 139 -13.37 -3.30 -3.71
N ALA A 140 -13.12 -2.89 -2.46
CA ALA A 140 -11.95 -2.10 -2.11
C ALA A 140 -10.65 -2.89 -2.32
N VAL A 141 -9.55 -2.15 -2.43
CA VAL A 141 -8.19 -2.67 -2.57
C VAL A 141 -7.41 -2.37 -1.30
N LEU A 142 -6.65 -3.36 -0.80
CA LEU A 142 -5.73 -3.18 0.34
C LEU A 142 -4.28 -3.35 -0.11
N ILE A 143 -3.42 -2.37 0.23
CA ILE A 143 -1.99 -2.38 -0.10
C ILE A 143 -1.18 -2.27 1.19
N ASN A 144 -0.30 -3.24 1.43
CA ASN A 144 0.63 -3.20 2.55
C ASN A 144 2.08 -3.27 2.06
N THR A 145 2.76 -2.13 2.11
CA THR A 145 4.20 -1.97 1.87
C THR A 145 4.94 -1.53 3.14
N ALA A 146 4.27 -1.62 4.29
CA ALA A 146 4.79 -1.11 5.56
C ALA A 146 5.54 -2.19 6.34
N ARG A 147 4.80 -3.11 6.98
CA ARG A 147 5.38 -4.24 7.75
C ARG A 147 4.44 -5.43 7.72
N GLY A 148 5.00 -6.63 7.74
CA GLY A 148 4.26 -7.86 8.01
C GLY A 148 3.64 -7.84 9.40
N GLY A 149 2.57 -8.62 9.60
CA GLY A 149 1.85 -8.68 10.88
C GLY A 149 0.88 -7.53 11.15
N ILE A 150 0.81 -6.50 10.27
CA ILE A 150 -0.22 -5.45 10.36
C ILE A 150 -1.56 -5.96 9.79
N VAL A 151 -1.52 -6.83 8.80
CA VAL A 151 -2.68 -7.44 8.16
C VAL A 151 -2.78 -8.90 8.56
N ASP A 152 -3.98 -9.36 8.91
CA ASP A 152 -4.30 -10.78 9.04
C ASP A 152 -4.40 -11.39 7.62
N GLU A 153 -3.35 -12.11 7.22
CA GLU A 153 -3.22 -12.67 5.88
C GLU A 153 -4.30 -13.72 5.57
N VAL A 154 -4.74 -14.48 6.58
CA VAL A 154 -5.80 -15.50 6.43
C VAL A 154 -7.15 -14.83 6.20
N ALA A 155 -7.46 -13.81 6.99
CA ALA A 155 -8.68 -13.02 6.83
C ALA A 155 -8.70 -12.27 5.49
N LEU A 156 -7.56 -11.73 5.05
CA LEU A 156 -7.40 -11.09 3.74
C LEU A 156 -7.69 -12.08 2.61
N ALA A 157 -7.09 -13.28 2.66
CA ALA A 157 -7.30 -14.32 1.67
C ALA A 157 -8.78 -14.74 1.58
N ALA A 158 -9.46 -14.88 2.72
CA ALA A 158 -10.89 -15.17 2.77
C ALA A 158 -11.73 -14.05 2.14
N ALA A 159 -11.40 -12.78 2.40
CA ALA A 159 -12.09 -11.63 1.82
C ALA A 159 -11.91 -11.52 0.29
N LEU A 160 -10.73 -11.87 -0.23
CA LEU A 160 -10.48 -11.93 -1.67
C LEU A 160 -11.29 -13.04 -2.34
N ARG A 161 -11.27 -14.26 -1.77
CA ARG A 161 -12.04 -15.40 -2.33
C ARG A 161 -13.55 -15.18 -2.31
N SER A 162 -14.07 -14.51 -1.28
CA SER A 162 -15.49 -14.18 -1.20
C SER A 162 -15.90 -13.04 -2.15
N GLY A 163 -14.95 -12.35 -2.78
CA GLY A 163 -15.19 -11.16 -3.59
C GLY A 163 -15.66 -9.95 -2.76
N HIS A 164 -15.43 -9.97 -1.44
CA HIS A 164 -15.64 -8.78 -0.60
C HIS A 164 -14.61 -7.71 -0.96
N LEU A 165 -13.32 -8.05 -1.01
CA LEU A 165 -12.27 -7.18 -1.53
C LEU A 165 -12.08 -7.39 -3.04
N GLY A 166 -11.80 -6.32 -3.74
CA GLY A 166 -11.54 -6.30 -5.18
C GLY A 166 -10.10 -6.63 -5.55
N GLY A 167 -9.19 -6.58 -4.60
CA GLY A 167 -7.78 -6.90 -4.78
C GLY A 167 -6.93 -6.59 -3.57
N ALA A 168 -5.71 -7.12 -3.53
CA ALA A 168 -4.73 -6.78 -2.52
C ALA A 168 -3.30 -6.85 -3.06
N ALA A 169 -2.40 -6.08 -2.45
CA ALA A 169 -0.96 -6.21 -2.62
C ALA A 169 -0.26 -6.27 -1.27
N LEU A 170 0.60 -7.26 -1.10
CA LEU A 170 1.49 -7.37 0.05
C LEU A 170 2.92 -7.43 -0.44
N ASP A 171 3.74 -6.50 0.03
CA ASP A 171 5.19 -6.50 -0.19
C ASP A 171 5.95 -7.00 1.05
N VAL A 172 5.22 -7.19 2.16
CA VAL A 172 5.75 -7.54 3.48
C VAL A 172 4.90 -8.61 4.16
N PHE A 173 5.54 -9.49 4.94
CA PHE A 173 4.91 -10.68 5.49
C PHE A 173 5.26 -10.86 6.98
N GLY A 174 4.45 -11.65 7.68
CA GLY A 174 4.66 -11.96 9.10
C GLY A 174 5.97 -12.68 9.39
N ALA A 175 6.51 -13.42 8.41
CA ALA A 175 7.86 -14.00 8.44
C ALA A 175 8.54 -13.74 7.10
N GLU A 176 9.75 -13.23 7.13
CA GLU A 176 10.55 -12.92 5.93
C GLU A 176 11.95 -13.55 6.06
N PRO A 177 12.46 -14.28 5.04
CA PRO A 177 11.79 -14.64 3.79
C PRO A 177 10.56 -15.52 3.99
N LEU A 178 9.51 -15.31 3.14
CA LEU A 178 8.30 -16.10 3.16
C LEU A 178 8.58 -17.50 2.59
N ALA A 179 8.54 -18.53 3.44
CA ALA A 179 8.82 -19.90 3.01
C ALA A 179 7.70 -20.48 2.14
N SER A 180 6.46 -20.28 2.52
CA SER A 180 5.27 -20.60 1.73
C SER A 180 4.05 -19.84 2.26
N ALA A 181 3.04 -19.69 1.42
CA ALA A 181 1.79 -19.00 1.79
C ALA A 181 0.56 -19.69 1.15
N PRO A 182 0.28 -20.95 1.50
CA PRO A 182 -0.82 -21.72 0.88
C PRO A 182 -2.20 -21.10 1.11
N HIS A 183 -2.35 -20.26 2.13
CA HIS A 183 -3.58 -19.51 2.35
C HIS A 183 -3.87 -18.49 1.24
N PHE A 184 -2.91 -18.13 0.40
CA PHE A 184 -3.10 -17.26 -0.76
C PHE A 184 -3.37 -18.00 -2.07
N ASP A 185 -3.29 -19.34 -2.09
CA ASP A 185 -3.58 -20.11 -3.29
C ASP A 185 -4.98 -19.82 -3.84
N GLY A 186 -5.04 -19.54 -5.15
CA GLY A 186 -6.29 -19.24 -5.83
C GLY A 186 -6.96 -17.92 -5.45
N CYS A 187 -6.31 -17.05 -4.68
CA CYS A 187 -6.85 -15.73 -4.39
C CYS A 187 -6.86 -14.86 -5.67
N PRO A 188 -8.03 -14.31 -6.05
CA PRO A 188 -8.11 -13.45 -7.22
C PRO A 188 -7.48 -12.08 -6.95
N ASN A 189 -6.92 -11.47 -8.01
CA ASN A 189 -6.40 -10.11 -8.02
C ASN A 189 -5.47 -9.79 -6.83
N LEU A 190 -4.57 -10.73 -6.53
CA LEU A 190 -3.57 -10.63 -5.48
C LEU A 190 -2.18 -10.44 -6.09
N LEU A 191 -1.43 -9.46 -5.61
CA LEU A 191 -0.03 -9.23 -5.93
C LEU A 191 0.81 -9.45 -4.67
N LEU A 192 1.80 -10.34 -4.75
CA LEU A 192 2.80 -10.55 -3.70
C LEU A 192 4.18 -10.21 -4.24
N THR A 193 4.97 -9.44 -3.49
CA THR A 193 6.35 -9.10 -3.85
C THR A 193 7.28 -9.23 -2.63
N PRO A 194 8.57 -9.55 -2.83
CA PRO A 194 9.46 -9.95 -1.75
C PRO A 194 10.17 -8.76 -1.10
N HIS A 195 9.43 -7.83 -0.49
CA HIS A 195 9.90 -6.65 0.24
C HIS A 195 10.79 -5.72 -0.63
N ILE A 196 10.27 -5.37 -1.80
CA ILE A 196 10.99 -4.58 -2.82
C ILE A 196 10.34 -3.23 -3.15
N ALA A 197 9.22 -2.86 -2.53
CA ALA A 197 8.53 -1.60 -2.82
C ALA A 197 9.45 -0.37 -2.68
N GLY A 198 10.40 -0.42 -1.76
CA GLY A 198 11.40 0.63 -1.55
C GLY A 198 12.71 0.44 -2.32
N VAL A 199 12.82 -0.59 -3.18
CA VAL A 199 14.07 -0.97 -3.86
C VAL A 199 13.98 -0.60 -5.33
N SER A 200 14.74 0.41 -5.73
CA SER A 200 14.98 0.80 -7.13
C SER A 200 16.45 1.20 -7.29
N THR A 201 16.91 1.32 -8.53
CA THR A 201 18.27 1.81 -8.80
C THR A 201 18.49 3.16 -8.12
N GLU A 202 17.55 4.09 -8.31
CA GLU A 202 17.65 5.45 -7.78
C GLU A 202 17.52 5.50 -6.25
N SER A 203 16.69 4.63 -5.66
CA SER A 203 16.58 4.57 -4.20
C SER A 203 17.85 4.03 -3.56
N ASN A 204 18.48 3.02 -4.17
CA ASN A 204 19.73 2.46 -3.68
C ASN A 204 20.87 3.49 -3.74
N GLU A 205 20.95 4.27 -4.82
CA GLU A 205 21.88 5.39 -4.92
C GLU A 205 21.62 6.44 -3.81
N ARG A 206 20.38 6.89 -3.65
CA ARG A 206 20.03 7.86 -2.59
C ARG A 206 20.36 7.35 -1.19
N VAL A 207 20.08 6.08 -0.90
CA VAL A 207 20.44 5.44 0.39
C VAL A 207 21.96 5.47 0.57
N SER A 208 22.72 5.07 -0.46
CA SER A 208 24.18 4.99 -0.39
C SER A 208 24.82 6.36 -0.14
N PHE A 209 24.43 7.38 -0.89
CA PHE A 209 24.92 8.75 -0.71
C PHE A 209 24.52 9.31 0.66
N MET A 210 23.27 9.18 1.06
CA MET A 210 22.80 9.67 2.37
C MET A 210 23.57 9.04 3.54
N ILE A 211 23.85 7.74 3.48
CA ILE A 211 24.63 7.07 4.54
C ILE A 211 26.09 7.50 4.51
N ALA A 212 26.70 7.67 3.32
CA ALA A 212 28.06 8.16 3.19
C ALA A 212 28.22 9.57 3.79
N ASP A 213 27.32 10.50 3.45
CA ASP A 213 27.34 11.87 3.96
C ASP A 213 27.18 11.91 5.49
N LYS A 214 26.19 11.19 6.03
CA LYS A 214 25.99 11.12 7.47
C LYS A 214 27.13 10.45 8.22
N LEU A 215 27.82 9.49 7.58
CA LEU A 215 29.00 8.86 8.19
C LEU A 215 30.17 9.85 8.23
N LEU A 216 30.39 10.61 7.17
CA LEU A 216 31.42 11.66 7.13
C LEU A 216 31.15 12.74 8.17
N GLU A 217 29.90 13.18 8.32
CA GLU A 217 29.49 14.14 9.37
C GLU A 217 29.75 13.59 10.79
N ALA A 218 29.50 12.30 11.01
CA ALA A 218 29.68 11.67 12.32
C ALA A 218 31.16 11.41 12.69
N LEU A 219 32.06 11.43 11.69
CA LEU A 219 33.51 11.22 11.87
C LEU A 219 34.32 12.53 11.92
N ALA A 220 33.71 13.67 11.55
CA ALA A 220 34.30 14.99 11.61
C ALA A 220 34.25 15.58 13.03
#